data_2b22ffb354baadadfb76b2f4463fc59a
#
_entry.id   2b22ffb354baadadfb76b2f4463fc59a
#
_cell.length_a   1.000
_cell.length_b   1.000
_cell.length_c   1.000
_cell.angle_alpha   90.00
_cell.angle_beta   90.00
_cell.angle_gamma   90.00
#
_symmetry.space_group_name_H-M   'P 1'
#
loop_
_entity.id
_entity.type
_entity.pdbx_description
1 polymer ?
#
loop_
_entity_poly.entity_id
_entity_poly.type
_entity_poly.pdbx_seq_one_letter_code
_entity_poly.pdbx_strand_id
1 'polypeptide(L)'
;MKKSKKKGLLIFAGVLAAVFVVLTVFGPFLVYKAAKQVEVAEEYNYSESFLNSYEDVRANVQKRITTLKKDGVKVKYTEYAIDESDNLYIDNFYIPALKEQKNLIVLTTGVHGMEGYIGSVMLDVFFEEIYDGLNKDDTGVLIVANVNPYGMKYMRRYNENNVDLNRNFIMDWERFDLSSNKDYPKVQSFLEPVGKIGNAFWHEVGFYLSLAKEAIFTGADVISDALLTGQYESPQGVYYGGTGDEASTKYLKGVFNDCLEGEYENIVHIDIHSGYGPRYNMVIFNSVYETMTEAETKEAFGYDYVISHDSESFYATTGDTTDYFYRLAESKNTDKELFSTCFEFGTIGDEFMDTILSLKYTVDENRAYWYPTVGTAAAVVTQNYYELFYPTEKEWREKTIEDFKTATEGVLNAKLK
;
A
#
# COMPACT_ATOMS: atom_id res chain seq x y z
N MET A 1 -9.49 16.29 -62.67
CA MET A 1 -8.77 16.35 -61.38
C MET A 1 -9.67 16.30 -60.11
N LYS A 2 -10.79 17.01 -59.99
CA LYS A 2 -11.66 16.98 -58.77
C LYS A 2 -12.29 15.61 -58.46
N LYS A 3 -12.68 14.77 -59.46
CA LYS A 3 -13.26 13.43 -59.26
C LYS A 3 -12.27 12.38 -58.68
N SER A 4 -10.98 12.48 -59.06
CA SER A 4 -9.94 11.58 -58.58
C SER A 4 -9.58 11.85 -57.12
N LYS A 5 -9.53 13.11 -56.68
CA LYS A 5 -9.28 13.48 -55.26
C LYS A 5 -10.43 13.04 -54.34
N LYS A 6 -11.71 13.14 -54.80
CA LYS A 6 -12.86 12.64 -54.02
C LYS A 6 -12.85 11.11 -53.87
N LYS A 7 -12.43 10.36 -54.90
CA LYS A 7 -12.30 8.90 -54.83
C LYS A 7 -11.17 8.48 -53.88
N GLY A 8 -10.02 9.16 -53.89
CA GLY A 8 -8.94 8.89 -52.94
C GLY A 8 -9.33 9.19 -51.50
N LEU A 9 -10.06 10.28 -51.24
CA LEU A 9 -10.54 10.65 -49.91
C LEU A 9 -11.56 9.62 -49.38
N LEU A 10 -12.45 9.09 -50.23
CA LEU A 10 -13.42 8.06 -49.86
C LEU A 10 -12.75 6.71 -49.50
N ILE A 11 -11.73 6.33 -50.29
CA ILE A 11 -10.93 5.11 -49.99
C ILE A 11 -10.19 5.27 -48.68
N PHE A 12 -9.54 6.43 -48.47
CA PHE A 12 -8.85 6.72 -47.20
C PHE A 12 -9.79 6.70 -45.99
N ALA A 13 -10.96 7.33 -46.10
CA ALA A 13 -11.97 7.30 -45.05
C ALA A 13 -12.49 5.88 -44.80
N GLY A 14 -12.67 5.07 -45.85
CA GLY A 14 -13.04 3.66 -45.72
C GLY A 14 -11.98 2.81 -45.01
N VAL A 15 -10.70 3.03 -45.30
CA VAL A 15 -9.58 2.38 -44.63
C VAL A 15 -9.52 2.78 -43.16
N LEU A 16 -9.63 4.09 -42.87
CA LEU A 16 -9.68 4.55 -41.46
C LEU A 16 -10.84 3.97 -40.67
N ALA A 17 -12.04 3.90 -41.27
CA ALA A 17 -13.19 3.29 -40.64
C ALA A 17 -12.98 1.79 -40.40
N ALA A 18 -12.37 1.07 -41.35
CA ALA A 18 -12.06 -0.36 -41.16
C ALA A 18 -11.01 -0.57 -40.03
N VAL A 19 -9.94 0.25 -39.99
CA VAL A 19 -8.94 0.25 -38.94
C VAL A 19 -9.60 0.54 -37.58
N PHE A 20 -10.46 1.54 -37.50
CA PHE A 20 -11.20 1.88 -36.30
C PHE A 20 -12.06 0.70 -35.80
N VAL A 21 -12.80 0.02 -36.69
CA VAL A 21 -13.61 -1.15 -36.37
C VAL A 21 -12.73 -2.29 -35.87
N VAL A 22 -11.62 -2.57 -36.54
CA VAL A 22 -10.66 -3.62 -36.14
C VAL A 22 -10.11 -3.34 -34.74
N LEU A 23 -9.65 -2.12 -34.48
CA LEU A 23 -9.14 -1.73 -33.15
C LEU A 23 -10.22 -1.76 -32.08
N THR A 24 -11.48 -1.41 -32.41
CA THR A 24 -12.59 -1.45 -31.47
C THR A 24 -12.97 -2.88 -31.08
N VAL A 25 -12.90 -3.81 -32.03
CA VAL A 25 -13.32 -5.21 -31.81
C VAL A 25 -12.16 -6.05 -31.23
N PHE A 26 -10.97 -5.93 -31.77
CA PHE A 26 -9.83 -6.77 -31.41
C PHE A 26 -8.86 -6.10 -30.41
N GLY A 27 -8.83 -4.77 -30.37
CA GLY A 27 -8.00 -4.02 -29.43
C GLY A 27 -8.19 -4.40 -27.97
N PRO A 28 -9.42 -4.53 -27.45
CA PRO A 28 -9.66 -4.97 -26.05
C PRO A 28 -9.04 -6.32 -25.71
N PHE A 29 -9.01 -7.23 -26.69
CA PHE A 29 -8.39 -8.54 -26.52
C PHE A 29 -6.85 -8.44 -26.45
N LEU A 30 -6.25 -7.52 -27.19
CA LEU A 30 -4.80 -7.27 -27.12
C LEU A 30 -4.43 -6.66 -25.77
N VAL A 31 -5.21 -5.68 -25.29
CA VAL A 31 -5.00 -5.08 -23.96
C VAL A 31 -5.15 -6.14 -22.86
N TYR A 32 -6.20 -6.98 -22.94
CA TYR A 32 -6.39 -8.06 -21.98
C TYR A 32 -5.24 -9.07 -21.96
N LYS A 33 -4.67 -9.40 -23.13
CA LYS A 33 -3.49 -10.26 -23.20
C LYS A 33 -2.21 -9.59 -22.70
N ALA A 34 -2.13 -8.26 -22.77
CA ALA A 34 -1.00 -7.50 -22.27
C ALA A 34 -1.07 -7.29 -20.75
N ALA A 35 -2.29 -7.28 -20.18
CA ALA A 35 -2.44 -7.26 -18.72
C ALA A 35 -1.83 -8.53 -18.12
N LYS A 36 -1.09 -8.40 -17.01
CA LYS A 36 -0.58 -9.58 -16.32
C LYS A 36 -1.74 -10.45 -15.87
N GLN A 37 -1.60 -11.75 -16.09
CA GLN A 37 -2.58 -12.75 -15.67
C GLN A 37 -2.14 -13.27 -14.31
N VAL A 38 -3.10 -13.45 -13.40
CA VAL A 38 -2.86 -14.16 -12.15
C VAL A 38 -2.56 -15.63 -12.49
N GLU A 39 -1.30 -16.00 -12.44
CA GLU A 39 -0.86 -17.38 -12.67
C GLU A 39 -0.88 -18.14 -11.34
N VAL A 40 -1.24 -19.42 -11.39
CA VAL A 40 -1.03 -20.31 -10.25
C VAL A 40 0.48 -20.54 -10.18
N ALA A 41 1.12 -19.93 -9.19
CA ALA A 41 2.56 -20.04 -9.02
C ALA A 41 2.96 -21.51 -8.77
N GLU A 42 4.10 -21.91 -9.33
CA GLU A 42 4.74 -23.18 -8.98
C GLU A 42 5.02 -23.24 -7.47
N GLU A 43 5.14 -24.44 -6.92
CA GLU A 43 5.50 -24.65 -5.52
C GLU A 43 6.91 -24.08 -5.22
N TYR A 44 7.01 -23.24 -4.21
CA TYR A 44 8.25 -22.64 -3.71
C TYR A 44 8.12 -22.41 -2.20
N ASN A 45 9.21 -22.00 -1.54
CA ASN A 45 9.18 -21.74 -0.11
C ASN A 45 8.15 -20.65 0.23
N TYR A 46 7.29 -20.86 1.24
CA TYR A 46 6.17 -20.00 1.62
C TYR A 46 5.05 -19.85 0.57
N SER A 47 5.01 -20.68 -0.48
CA SER A 47 3.94 -20.57 -1.49
C SER A 47 2.53 -20.69 -0.90
N GLU A 48 2.36 -21.45 0.19
CA GLU A 48 1.08 -21.61 0.91
C GLU A 48 0.68 -20.37 1.71
N SER A 49 1.62 -19.48 2.04
CA SER A 49 1.36 -18.22 2.75
C SER A 49 0.85 -17.10 1.83
N PHE A 50 1.02 -17.25 0.50
CA PHE A 50 0.49 -16.29 -0.48
C PHE A 50 -1.00 -16.51 -0.73
N LEU A 51 -1.81 -16.11 0.25
CA LEU A 51 -3.27 -16.23 0.25
C LEU A 51 -3.94 -15.17 -0.64
N ASN A 52 -5.18 -15.44 -1.07
CA ASN A 52 -5.90 -14.62 -2.03
C ASN A 52 -7.30 -14.18 -1.54
N SER A 53 -7.62 -14.40 -0.27
CA SER A 53 -8.85 -13.91 0.34
C SER A 53 -8.60 -13.39 1.75
N TYR A 54 -9.34 -12.37 2.13
CA TYR A 54 -9.31 -11.81 3.48
C TYR A 54 -9.64 -12.87 4.55
N GLU A 55 -10.61 -13.72 4.26
CA GLU A 55 -11.05 -14.79 5.15
C GLU A 55 -9.92 -15.80 5.41
N ASP A 56 -9.17 -16.18 4.39
CA ASP A 56 -8.04 -17.10 4.53
C ASP A 56 -6.89 -16.46 5.30
N VAL A 57 -6.57 -15.19 5.03
CA VAL A 57 -5.56 -14.45 5.79
C VAL A 57 -5.93 -14.37 7.26
N ARG A 58 -7.17 -14.03 7.57
CA ARG A 58 -7.66 -13.97 8.93
C ARG A 58 -7.61 -15.34 9.63
N ALA A 59 -8.00 -16.39 8.91
CA ALA A 59 -7.90 -17.77 9.41
C ALA A 59 -6.43 -18.16 9.68
N ASN A 60 -5.48 -17.72 8.84
CA ASN A 60 -4.05 -17.95 9.03
C ASN A 60 -3.53 -17.27 10.30
N VAL A 61 -3.89 -16.00 10.53
CA VAL A 61 -3.56 -15.28 11.78
C VAL A 61 -4.09 -16.04 13.01
N GLN A 62 -5.35 -16.47 12.99
CA GLN A 62 -5.96 -17.22 14.10
C GLN A 62 -5.30 -18.59 14.31
N LYS A 63 -4.91 -19.26 13.22
CA LYS A 63 -4.14 -20.51 13.27
C LYS A 63 -2.77 -20.28 13.94
N ARG A 64 -2.06 -19.21 13.59
CA ARG A 64 -0.77 -18.81 14.19
C ARG A 64 -0.92 -18.59 15.69
N ILE A 65 -1.91 -17.82 16.13
CA ILE A 65 -2.21 -17.58 17.54
C ILE A 65 -2.48 -18.91 18.28
N THR A 66 -3.24 -19.80 17.66
CA THR A 66 -3.56 -21.10 18.23
C THR A 66 -2.31 -21.96 18.40
N THR A 67 -1.40 -21.96 17.42
CA THR A 67 -0.12 -22.67 17.45
C THR A 67 0.76 -22.12 18.57
N LEU A 68 0.97 -20.81 18.64
CA LEU A 68 1.74 -20.16 19.71
C LEU A 68 1.23 -20.51 21.11
N LYS A 69 -0.09 -20.47 21.32
CA LYS A 69 -0.69 -20.86 22.60
C LYS A 69 -0.47 -22.34 22.93
N LYS A 70 -0.54 -23.22 21.94
CA LYS A 70 -0.30 -24.66 22.08
C LYS A 70 1.17 -24.96 22.46
N ASP A 71 2.10 -24.14 21.95
CA ASP A 71 3.53 -24.22 22.26
C ASP A 71 3.88 -23.54 23.59
N GLY A 72 2.87 -23.09 24.35
CA GLY A 72 3.02 -22.52 25.68
C GLY A 72 3.31 -21.03 25.72
N VAL A 73 3.28 -20.35 24.56
CA VAL A 73 3.47 -18.90 24.50
C VAL A 73 2.23 -18.17 25.05
N LYS A 74 2.44 -17.18 25.92
CA LYS A 74 1.37 -16.31 26.39
C LYS A 74 0.99 -15.34 25.28
N VAL A 75 -0.22 -15.48 24.75
CA VAL A 75 -0.75 -14.60 23.70
C VAL A 75 -2.05 -13.97 24.20
N LYS A 76 -2.08 -12.64 24.25
CA LYS A 76 -3.32 -11.87 24.39
C LYS A 76 -3.83 -11.55 22.99
N TYR A 77 -5.06 -11.92 22.67
CA TYR A 77 -5.67 -11.71 21.37
C TYR A 77 -6.95 -10.90 21.52
N THR A 78 -7.14 -9.93 20.65
CA THR A 78 -8.32 -9.07 20.58
C THR A 78 -8.73 -8.90 19.13
N GLU A 79 -10.01 -9.02 18.85
CA GLU A 79 -10.62 -8.65 17.58
C GLU A 79 -11.29 -7.28 17.74
N TYR A 80 -11.00 -6.35 16.85
CA TYR A 80 -11.69 -5.07 16.80
C TYR A 80 -12.60 -5.03 15.58
N ALA A 81 -13.90 -4.96 15.81
CA ALA A 81 -14.88 -4.94 14.74
C ALA A 81 -14.92 -3.59 14.03
N ILE A 82 -14.73 -3.60 12.73
CA ILE A 82 -15.02 -2.48 11.83
C ILE A 82 -16.46 -2.59 11.33
N ASP A 83 -16.87 -3.78 10.87
CA ASP A 83 -18.25 -4.11 10.53
C ASP A 83 -18.53 -5.59 10.83
N GLU A 84 -19.29 -5.85 11.89
CA GLU A 84 -19.67 -7.21 12.28
C GLU A 84 -20.57 -7.89 11.24
N SER A 85 -21.41 -7.13 10.54
CA SER A 85 -22.36 -7.67 9.55
C SER A 85 -21.65 -8.19 8.30
N ASP A 86 -20.48 -7.65 7.99
CA ASP A 86 -19.63 -8.05 6.85
C ASP A 86 -18.39 -8.84 7.30
N ASN A 87 -18.33 -9.21 8.58
CA ASN A 87 -17.21 -9.95 9.18
C ASN A 87 -15.85 -9.24 9.00
N LEU A 88 -15.83 -7.90 9.17
CA LEU A 88 -14.64 -7.08 9.04
C LEU A 88 -14.03 -6.77 10.41
N TYR A 89 -12.83 -7.27 10.65
CA TYR A 89 -12.13 -7.12 11.93
C TYR A 89 -10.66 -6.82 11.71
N ILE A 90 -10.12 -6.01 12.61
CA ILE A 90 -8.67 -5.90 12.84
C ILE A 90 -8.28 -6.95 13.86
N ASP A 91 -7.29 -7.76 13.55
CA ASP A 91 -6.74 -8.77 14.45
C ASP A 91 -5.52 -8.20 15.18
N ASN A 92 -5.59 -8.13 16.50
CA ASN A 92 -4.50 -7.64 17.34
C ASN A 92 -4.08 -8.76 18.31
N PHE A 93 -2.80 -9.11 18.31
CA PHE A 93 -2.29 -10.02 19.33
C PHE A 93 -0.93 -9.60 19.86
N TYR A 94 -0.79 -9.78 21.16
CA TYR A 94 0.37 -9.35 21.92
C TYR A 94 1.00 -10.52 22.66
N ILE A 95 2.31 -10.66 22.53
CA ILE A 95 3.16 -11.61 23.21
C ILE A 95 4.07 -10.81 24.15
N PRO A 96 3.84 -10.82 25.47
CA PRO A 96 4.65 -10.07 26.42
C PRO A 96 6.06 -10.66 26.56
N ALA A 97 7.02 -9.81 26.87
CA ALA A 97 8.30 -10.27 27.39
C ALA A 97 8.13 -11.11 28.67
N LEU A 98 9.02 -12.06 28.90
CA LEU A 98 8.88 -13.03 29.98
C LEU A 98 9.32 -12.48 31.35
N LYS A 99 10.27 -11.53 31.39
CA LYS A 99 10.87 -11.01 32.62
C LYS A 99 10.83 -9.48 32.69
N GLU A 100 11.47 -8.80 31.75
CA GLU A 100 11.60 -7.35 31.71
C GLU A 100 10.91 -6.79 30.46
N GLN A 101 10.29 -5.62 30.56
CA GLN A 101 9.67 -4.96 29.42
C GLN A 101 10.63 -3.92 28.86
N LYS A 102 11.71 -4.37 28.20
CA LYS A 102 12.73 -3.51 27.65
C LYS A 102 12.43 -3.11 26.21
N ASN A 103 12.19 -4.09 25.33
CA ASN A 103 11.97 -3.89 23.91
C ASN A 103 10.55 -4.34 23.50
N LEU A 104 9.88 -3.54 22.68
CA LEU A 104 8.62 -3.90 22.03
C LEU A 104 8.76 -3.81 20.52
N ILE A 105 8.58 -4.93 19.83
CA ILE A 105 8.45 -4.97 18.39
C ILE A 105 6.96 -4.83 18.05
N VAL A 106 6.61 -3.87 17.20
CA VAL A 106 5.25 -3.63 16.71
C VAL A 106 5.26 -3.83 15.20
N LEU A 107 4.47 -4.79 14.69
CA LEU A 107 4.26 -4.97 13.26
C LEU A 107 2.82 -4.62 12.91
N THR A 108 2.65 -3.73 11.96
CA THR A 108 1.34 -3.36 11.38
C THR A 108 1.24 -3.82 9.94
N THR A 109 0.09 -4.34 9.53
CA THR A 109 -0.15 -4.79 8.17
C THR A 109 -1.52 -4.35 7.66
N GLY A 110 -1.60 -4.06 6.37
CA GLY A 110 -2.86 -3.80 5.71
C GLY A 110 -3.49 -2.45 6.06
N VAL A 111 -2.68 -1.41 6.34
CA VAL A 111 -3.15 -0.01 6.39
C VAL A 111 -3.79 0.36 5.05
N HIS A 112 -3.16 -0.02 3.96
CA HIS A 112 -3.84 -0.13 2.67
C HIS A 112 -4.33 -1.57 2.50
N GLY A 113 -5.61 -1.75 2.22
CA GLY A 113 -6.22 -3.07 2.27
C GLY A 113 -5.53 -4.12 1.41
N MET A 114 -5.31 -3.82 0.13
CA MET A 114 -4.71 -4.76 -0.83
C MET A 114 -3.30 -5.24 -0.40
N GLU A 115 -2.56 -4.41 0.33
CA GLU A 115 -1.21 -4.69 0.81
C GLU A 115 -1.20 -5.62 2.04
N GLY A 116 -2.35 -5.83 2.68
CA GLY A 116 -2.49 -6.77 3.80
C GLY A 116 -2.19 -8.23 3.41
N TYR A 117 -2.29 -8.57 2.13
CA TYR A 117 -1.95 -9.90 1.64
C TYR A 117 -0.44 -10.17 1.75
N ILE A 118 0.40 -9.25 1.28
CA ILE A 118 1.86 -9.41 1.47
C ILE A 118 2.23 -9.28 2.95
N GLY A 119 1.55 -8.40 3.70
CA GLY A 119 1.72 -8.29 5.14
C GLY A 119 1.50 -9.62 5.86
N SER A 120 0.49 -10.40 5.48
CA SER A 120 0.24 -11.74 6.04
C SER A 120 1.38 -12.72 5.79
N VAL A 121 1.97 -12.70 4.60
CA VAL A 121 3.15 -13.52 4.27
C VAL A 121 4.33 -13.13 5.17
N MET A 122 4.56 -11.83 5.33
CA MET A 122 5.68 -11.33 6.14
C MET A 122 5.50 -11.66 7.63
N LEU A 123 4.27 -11.73 8.13
CA LEU A 123 4.01 -12.24 9.48
C LEU A 123 4.39 -13.72 9.60
N ASP A 124 4.10 -14.55 8.60
CA ASP A 124 4.53 -15.96 8.60
C ASP A 124 6.06 -16.06 8.62
N VAL A 125 6.75 -15.32 7.76
CA VAL A 125 8.22 -15.27 7.72
C VAL A 125 8.80 -14.79 9.06
N PHE A 126 8.22 -13.75 9.66
CA PHE A 126 8.65 -13.25 10.96
C PHE A 126 8.60 -14.34 12.04
N PHE A 127 7.49 -15.07 12.14
CA PHE A 127 7.33 -16.10 13.16
C PHE A 127 8.15 -17.37 12.88
N GLU A 128 8.44 -17.68 11.64
CA GLU A 128 9.17 -18.90 11.28
C GLU A 128 10.69 -18.70 11.23
N GLU A 129 11.16 -17.50 10.89
CA GLU A 129 12.58 -17.24 10.68
C GLU A 129 13.22 -16.32 11.75
N ILE A 130 12.44 -15.43 12.37
CA ILE A 130 12.99 -14.34 13.20
C ILE A 130 12.61 -14.49 14.67
N TYR A 131 11.34 -14.77 14.96
CA TYR A 131 10.79 -14.76 16.32
C TYR A 131 11.54 -15.66 17.32
N ASP A 132 12.01 -16.82 16.89
CA ASP A 132 12.73 -17.74 17.77
C ASP A 132 14.15 -17.27 18.13
N GLY A 133 14.73 -16.40 17.32
CA GLY A 133 16.02 -15.75 17.60
C GLY A 133 15.96 -14.58 18.58
N LEU A 134 14.77 -14.08 18.92
CA LEU A 134 14.60 -12.95 19.83
C LEU A 134 14.92 -13.32 21.28
N ASN A 135 15.46 -12.36 22.06
CA ASN A 135 15.55 -12.48 23.50
C ASN A 135 14.16 -12.31 24.13
N LYS A 136 13.43 -13.42 24.27
CA LYS A 136 12.05 -13.42 24.80
C LYS A 136 11.95 -13.00 26.27
N ASP A 137 13.08 -12.92 26.99
CA ASP A 137 13.10 -12.49 28.39
C ASP A 137 12.82 -10.98 28.53
N ASP A 138 13.24 -10.18 27.55
CA ASP A 138 13.14 -8.71 27.59
C ASP A 138 12.39 -8.09 26.41
N THR A 139 12.05 -8.89 25.40
CA THR A 139 11.42 -8.41 24.15
C THR A 139 10.00 -8.95 24.02
N GLY A 140 9.04 -8.03 23.91
CA GLY A 140 7.64 -8.34 23.56
C GLY A 140 7.37 -8.09 22.08
N VAL A 141 6.31 -8.72 21.56
CA VAL A 141 5.86 -8.57 20.18
C VAL A 141 4.38 -8.23 20.13
N LEU A 142 4.02 -7.18 19.43
CA LEU A 142 2.66 -6.73 19.18
C LEU A 142 2.39 -6.76 17.68
N ILE A 143 1.37 -7.47 17.27
CA ILE A 143 0.93 -7.55 15.88
C ILE A 143 -0.44 -6.90 15.74
N VAL A 144 -0.59 -5.96 14.80
CA VAL A 144 -1.87 -5.40 14.39
C VAL A 144 -2.06 -5.72 12.91
N ALA A 145 -2.76 -6.81 12.65
CA ALA A 145 -2.99 -7.31 11.32
C ALA A 145 -4.34 -6.82 10.75
N ASN A 146 -4.37 -6.66 9.42
CA ASN A 146 -5.60 -6.33 8.70
C ASN A 146 -6.21 -4.98 9.13
N VAL A 147 -5.38 -3.93 9.24
CA VAL A 147 -5.83 -2.60 9.71
C VAL A 147 -6.98 -2.05 8.85
N ASN A 148 -6.98 -2.33 7.55
CA ASN A 148 -8.08 -2.02 6.64
C ASN A 148 -8.75 -3.32 6.13
N PRO A 149 -9.61 -3.96 6.94
CA PRO A 149 -10.23 -5.22 6.57
C PRO A 149 -11.20 -5.09 5.38
N TYR A 150 -11.84 -3.92 5.22
CA TYR A 150 -12.69 -3.65 4.06
C TYR A 150 -11.88 -3.62 2.76
N GLY A 151 -10.84 -2.79 2.73
CA GLY A 151 -9.99 -2.69 1.55
C GLY A 151 -9.35 -4.03 1.21
N MET A 152 -8.98 -4.82 2.21
CA MET A 152 -8.45 -6.16 1.99
C MET A 152 -9.49 -7.09 1.37
N LYS A 153 -10.69 -7.19 1.95
CA LYS A 153 -11.77 -8.05 1.46
C LYS A 153 -12.22 -7.70 0.04
N TYR A 154 -12.29 -6.42 -0.27
CA TYR A 154 -12.75 -5.92 -1.57
C TYR A 154 -11.60 -5.57 -2.54
N MET A 155 -10.37 -5.99 -2.22
CA MET A 155 -9.17 -5.77 -3.04
C MET A 155 -8.97 -4.30 -3.40
N ARG A 156 -9.07 -3.41 -2.40
CA ARG A 156 -8.91 -1.98 -2.52
C ARG A 156 -7.76 -1.45 -1.65
N ARG A 157 -7.20 -0.30 -2.03
CA ARG A 157 -6.32 0.49 -1.17
C ARG A 157 -7.11 1.13 -0.03
N TYR A 158 -8.27 1.67 -0.35
CA TYR A 158 -9.13 2.50 0.49
C TYR A 158 -10.04 1.68 1.42
N ASN A 159 -10.50 2.32 2.49
CA ASN A 159 -11.50 1.73 3.39
C ASN A 159 -12.95 1.85 2.83
N GLU A 160 -13.94 1.50 3.64
CA GLU A 160 -15.38 1.55 3.31
C GLU A 160 -15.89 2.96 2.95
N ASN A 161 -15.21 3.99 3.41
CA ASN A 161 -15.53 5.40 3.14
C ASN A 161 -14.69 6.01 2.01
N ASN A 162 -13.98 5.16 1.24
CA ASN A 162 -13.01 5.57 0.23
C ASN A 162 -11.85 6.41 0.79
N VAL A 163 -11.54 6.26 2.08
CA VAL A 163 -10.43 6.95 2.72
C VAL A 163 -9.15 6.13 2.57
N ASP A 164 -8.08 6.79 2.13
CA ASP A 164 -6.71 6.33 2.24
C ASP A 164 -6.28 6.45 3.70
N LEU A 165 -6.23 5.34 4.42
CA LEU A 165 -5.92 5.36 5.85
C LEU A 165 -4.53 5.94 6.13
N ASN A 166 -3.56 5.75 5.21
CA ASN A 166 -2.22 6.35 5.33
C ASN A 166 -2.17 7.85 4.93
N ARG A 167 -3.31 8.49 4.88
CA ARG A 167 -3.54 9.95 4.81
C ARG A 167 -4.45 10.43 5.95
N ASN A 168 -4.91 9.52 6.82
CA ASN A 168 -5.91 9.81 7.85
C ASN A 168 -5.32 9.98 9.27
N PHE A 169 -4.00 9.73 9.46
CA PHE A 169 -3.34 9.89 10.76
C PHE A 169 -3.02 11.36 11.06
N ILE A 170 -4.04 12.18 11.16
CA ILE A 170 -3.93 13.60 11.48
C ILE A 170 -3.94 13.80 13.01
N MET A 171 -3.01 14.58 13.55
CA MET A 171 -2.89 14.82 14.98
C MET A 171 -4.07 15.60 15.56
N ASP A 172 -4.56 16.59 14.83
CA ASP A 172 -5.62 17.50 15.28
C ASP A 172 -6.48 17.94 14.09
N TRP A 173 -7.62 17.30 13.92
CA TRP A 173 -8.56 17.57 12.83
C TRP A 173 -9.22 18.97 12.93
N GLU A 174 -9.34 19.53 14.13
CA GLU A 174 -9.95 20.85 14.30
C GLU A 174 -9.05 21.97 13.75
N ARG A 175 -7.75 21.72 13.72
CA ARG A 175 -6.73 22.68 13.23
C ARG A 175 -6.18 22.32 11.85
N PHE A 176 -6.55 21.18 11.33
CA PHE A 176 -6.05 20.71 10.04
C PHE A 176 -6.74 21.47 8.88
N ASP A 177 -5.94 21.99 7.94
CA ASP A 177 -6.47 22.64 6.73
C ASP A 177 -6.85 21.58 5.69
N LEU A 178 -8.15 21.28 5.59
CA LEU A 178 -8.69 20.33 4.62
C LEU A 178 -8.38 20.74 3.16
N SER A 179 -8.15 22.03 2.91
CA SER A 179 -7.78 22.58 1.60
C SER A 179 -6.26 22.69 1.39
N SER A 180 -5.46 21.97 2.18
CA SER A 180 -3.98 22.01 2.13
C SER A 180 -3.41 21.64 0.77
N ASN A 181 -3.99 20.64 0.07
CA ASN A 181 -3.58 20.27 -1.27
C ASN A 181 -4.18 21.21 -2.32
N LYS A 182 -3.42 22.24 -2.71
CA LYS A 182 -3.85 23.26 -3.71
C LYS A 182 -3.71 22.77 -5.15
N ASP A 183 -3.06 21.66 -5.38
CA ASP A 183 -2.78 21.13 -6.72
C ASP A 183 -3.81 20.10 -7.16
N TYR A 184 -4.38 19.32 -6.24
CA TYR A 184 -5.40 18.32 -6.57
C TYR A 184 -6.60 18.88 -7.34
N PRO A 185 -7.20 20.02 -6.96
CA PRO A 185 -8.32 20.62 -7.72
C PRO A 185 -7.98 20.97 -9.17
N LYS A 186 -6.70 21.25 -9.48
CA LYS A 186 -6.25 21.60 -10.83
C LYS A 186 -6.26 20.39 -11.77
N VAL A 187 -6.03 19.19 -11.24
CA VAL A 187 -5.95 17.92 -11.98
C VAL A 187 -7.09 16.96 -11.65
N GLN A 188 -8.06 17.38 -10.86
CA GLN A 188 -9.17 16.56 -10.39
C GLN A 188 -9.91 15.84 -11.52
N SER A 189 -10.21 16.55 -12.61
CA SER A 189 -10.93 15.92 -13.74
C SER A 189 -10.16 14.79 -14.42
N PHE A 190 -8.85 14.76 -14.28
CA PHE A 190 -7.97 13.69 -14.76
C PHE A 190 -7.91 12.54 -13.74
N LEU A 191 -7.82 12.86 -12.45
CA LEU A 191 -7.74 11.89 -11.37
C LEU A 191 -9.09 11.25 -11.00
N GLU A 192 -10.20 11.92 -11.34
CA GLU A 192 -11.56 11.47 -11.05
C GLU A 192 -12.42 11.39 -12.34
N PRO A 193 -12.03 10.56 -13.32
CA PRO A 193 -12.77 10.47 -14.56
C PRO A 193 -14.15 9.82 -14.35
N VAL A 194 -15.20 10.50 -14.82
CA VAL A 194 -16.61 10.10 -14.62
C VAL A 194 -17.04 9.04 -15.63
N GLY A 195 -17.91 8.10 -15.18
CA GLY A 195 -18.56 7.09 -16.03
C GLY A 195 -17.73 5.82 -16.20
N LYS A 196 -18.39 4.78 -16.72
CA LYS A 196 -17.80 3.42 -16.86
C LYS A 196 -16.59 3.39 -17.80
N ILE A 197 -15.65 2.51 -17.50
CA ILE A 197 -14.65 2.08 -18.48
C ILE A 197 -15.35 1.13 -19.44
N GLY A 198 -15.49 1.56 -20.69
CA GLY A 198 -16.20 0.81 -21.72
C GLY A 198 -15.30 -0.14 -22.49
N ASN A 199 -14.65 0.37 -23.53
CA ASN A 199 -13.73 -0.40 -24.35
C ASN A 199 -12.30 -0.26 -23.83
N ALA A 200 -11.68 -1.36 -23.40
CA ALA A 200 -10.35 -1.36 -22.80
C ALA A 200 -9.27 -0.70 -23.70
N PHE A 201 -9.29 -0.94 -25.01
CA PHE A 201 -8.31 -0.35 -25.93
C PHE A 201 -8.45 1.18 -26.02
N TRP A 202 -9.68 1.67 -26.22
CA TRP A 202 -9.90 3.13 -26.32
C TRP A 202 -9.74 3.83 -24.99
N HIS A 203 -9.93 3.12 -23.88
CA HIS A 203 -9.60 3.62 -22.56
C HIS A 203 -8.08 3.83 -22.39
N GLU A 204 -7.25 2.86 -22.79
CA GLU A 204 -5.79 2.99 -22.79
C GLU A 204 -5.36 4.23 -23.59
N VAL A 205 -5.82 4.34 -24.83
CA VAL A 205 -5.52 5.51 -25.70
C VAL A 205 -5.98 6.81 -25.02
N GLY A 206 -7.18 6.82 -24.47
CA GLY A 206 -7.77 8.00 -23.83
C GLY A 206 -6.99 8.44 -22.59
N PHE A 207 -6.53 7.50 -21.76
CA PHE A 207 -5.73 7.81 -20.58
C PHE A 207 -4.44 8.55 -20.95
N TYR A 208 -3.65 8.00 -21.89
CA TYR A 208 -2.38 8.64 -22.29
C TYR A 208 -2.58 9.98 -23.00
N LEU A 209 -3.67 10.15 -23.76
CA LEU A 209 -4.00 11.45 -24.35
C LEU A 209 -4.39 12.47 -23.26
N SER A 210 -5.12 12.04 -22.23
CA SER A 210 -5.50 12.89 -21.11
C SER A 210 -4.28 13.26 -20.27
N LEU A 211 -3.41 12.31 -19.97
CA LEU A 211 -2.14 12.56 -19.29
C LEU A 211 -1.27 13.57 -20.04
N ALA A 212 -1.09 13.37 -21.35
CA ALA A 212 -0.32 14.30 -22.17
C ALA A 212 -0.93 15.71 -22.17
N LYS A 213 -2.25 15.81 -22.24
CA LYS A 213 -2.96 17.08 -22.12
C LYS A 213 -2.69 17.74 -20.78
N GLU A 214 -2.87 17.03 -19.67
CA GLU A 214 -2.64 17.58 -18.32
C GLU A 214 -1.17 17.99 -18.12
N ALA A 215 -0.21 17.18 -18.55
CA ALA A 215 1.21 17.50 -18.46
C ALA A 215 1.59 18.78 -19.25
N ILE A 216 0.95 19.02 -20.42
CA ILE A 216 1.19 20.21 -21.23
C ILE A 216 0.53 21.47 -20.64
N PHE A 217 -0.70 21.37 -20.17
CA PHE A 217 -1.50 22.54 -19.79
C PHE A 217 -1.45 22.87 -18.28
N THR A 218 -1.25 21.86 -17.43
CA THR A 218 -1.20 22.00 -15.97
C THR A 218 0.21 21.85 -15.43
N GLY A 219 1.00 20.97 -16.02
CA GLY A 219 2.38 20.68 -15.60
C GLY A 219 2.50 19.31 -14.92
N ALA A 220 3.60 18.61 -15.19
CA ALA A 220 3.88 17.31 -14.61
C ALA A 220 4.13 17.41 -13.08
N ASP A 221 4.78 18.47 -12.64
CA ASP A 221 5.05 18.73 -11.21
C ASP A 221 3.75 18.88 -10.41
N VAL A 222 2.75 19.58 -10.97
CA VAL A 222 1.43 19.75 -10.33
C VAL A 222 0.71 18.40 -10.16
N ILE A 223 0.85 17.48 -11.13
CA ILE A 223 0.29 16.13 -11.03
C ILE A 223 0.99 15.39 -9.88
N SER A 224 2.32 15.43 -9.81
CA SER A 224 3.09 14.79 -8.76
C SER A 224 2.72 15.31 -7.37
N ASP A 225 2.71 16.63 -7.18
CA ASP A 225 2.38 17.26 -5.90
C ASP A 225 0.94 16.96 -5.46
N ALA A 226 0.00 16.90 -6.42
CA ALA A 226 -1.38 16.53 -6.15
C ALA A 226 -1.54 15.11 -5.58
N LEU A 227 -0.64 14.18 -5.95
CA LEU A 227 -0.71 12.77 -5.54
C LEU A 227 -0.04 12.49 -4.20
N LEU A 228 1.14 13.07 -3.96
CA LEU A 228 1.98 12.73 -2.81
C LEU A 228 1.37 13.20 -1.48
N THR A 229 0.81 14.39 -1.41
CA THR A 229 0.33 14.99 -0.17
C THR A 229 -1.04 14.48 0.30
N GLY A 230 -1.75 13.69 -0.52
CA GLY A 230 -3.14 13.34 -0.26
C GLY A 230 -4.09 14.53 -0.47
N GLN A 231 -5.40 14.31 -0.38
CA GLN A 231 -6.41 15.37 -0.50
C GLN A 231 -7.59 15.10 0.43
N TYR A 232 -8.33 16.17 0.82
CA TYR A 232 -9.33 16.09 1.87
C TYR A 232 -10.67 16.74 1.49
N GLU A 233 -10.86 17.12 0.23
CA GLU A 233 -12.05 17.82 -0.28
C GLU A 233 -12.90 16.96 -1.22
N SER A 234 -12.33 15.89 -1.82
CA SER A 234 -13.03 15.03 -2.77
C SER A 234 -13.17 13.59 -2.28
N PRO A 235 -14.31 13.22 -1.67
CA PRO A 235 -14.51 11.88 -1.11
C PRO A 235 -14.53 10.75 -2.13
N GLN A 236 -14.77 11.04 -3.40
CA GLN A 236 -14.73 10.05 -4.47
C GLN A 236 -13.37 9.97 -5.17
N GLY A 237 -12.47 10.87 -4.83
CA GLY A 237 -11.15 10.96 -5.43
C GLY A 237 -10.17 9.93 -4.89
N VAL A 238 -9.06 9.78 -5.62
CA VAL A 238 -7.90 9.02 -5.17
C VAL A 238 -7.17 9.78 -4.05
N TYR A 239 -6.52 9.04 -3.16
CA TYR A 239 -5.75 9.60 -2.02
C TYR A 239 -6.57 10.51 -1.08
N TYR A 240 -7.87 10.25 -0.95
CA TYR A 240 -8.74 10.98 -0.03
C TYR A 240 -8.40 10.61 1.42
N GLY A 241 -8.02 11.58 2.22
CA GLY A 241 -7.59 11.40 3.61
C GLY A 241 -8.72 11.53 4.65
N GLY A 242 -9.97 11.75 4.21
CA GLY A 242 -11.10 11.90 5.14
C GLY A 242 -11.23 13.31 5.71
N THR A 243 -12.14 13.47 6.68
CA THR A 243 -12.38 14.74 7.42
C THR A 243 -12.45 14.51 8.93
N GLY A 244 -12.01 13.36 9.39
CA GLY A 244 -11.99 12.92 10.78
C GLY A 244 -11.36 11.54 10.86
N ASP A 245 -11.09 11.05 12.07
CA ASP A 245 -10.54 9.71 12.26
C ASP A 245 -11.53 8.63 11.81
N GLU A 246 -11.10 7.78 10.88
CA GLU A 246 -11.77 6.54 10.54
C GLU A 246 -11.71 5.52 11.70
N ALA A 247 -12.60 4.53 11.72
CA ALA A 247 -12.64 3.54 12.79
C ALA A 247 -11.31 2.80 12.95
N SER A 248 -10.71 2.38 11.84
CA SER A 248 -9.38 1.74 11.82
C SER A 248 -8.27 2.67 12.32
N THR A 249 -8.25 3.91 11.85
CA THR A 249 -7.28 4.92 12.29
C THR A 249 -7.39 5.20 13.77
N LYS A 250 -8.61 5.41 14.27
CA LYS A 250 -8.86 5.62 15.70
C LYS A 250 -8.38 4.46 16.55
N TYR A 251 -8.59 3.23 16.07
CA TYR A 251 -8.11 2.03 16.76
C TYR A 251 -6.58 2.00 16.82
N LEU A 252 -5.90 2.18 15.67
CA LEU A 252 -4.44 2.10 15.63
C LEU A 252 -3.78 3.26 16.39
N LYS A 253 -4.35 4.47 16.36
CA LYS A 253 -3.93 5.58 17.23
C LYS A 253 -4.02 5.21 18.71
N GLY A 254 -5.06 4.50 19.13
CA GLY A 254 -5.19 3.96 20.48
C GLY A 254 -4.09 2.96 20.80
N VAL A 255 -3.78 2.04 19.88
CA VAL A 255 -2.69 1.07 20.05
C VAL A 255 -1.33 1.77 20.21
N PHE A 256 -1.02 2.77 19.39
CA PHE A 256 0.22 3.55 19.51
C PHE A 256 0.30 4.31 20.84
N ASN A 257 -0.83 4.87 21.28
CA ASN A 257 -0.92 5.49 22.59
C ASN A 257 -0.59 4.49 23.71
N ASP A 258 -1.18 3.29 23.68
CA ASP A 258 -0.95 2.25 24.68
C ASP A 258 0.51 1.76 24.67
N CYS A 259 1.18 1.70 23.49
CA CYS A 259 2.60 1.40 23.40
C CYS A 259 3.44 2.45 24.14
N LEU A 260 3.12 3.73 23.97
CA LEU A 260 3.85 4.83 24.63
C LEU A 260 3.54 4.94 26.13
N GLU A 261 2.36 4.56 26.58
CA GLU A 261 1.98 4.54 28.00
C GLU A 261 2.39 3.25 28.72
N GLY A 262 2.69 2.19 27.99
CA GLY A 262 3.14 0.90 28.54
C GLY A 262 4.51 0.97 29.20
N GLU A 263 5.01 -0.18 29.66
CA GLU A 263 6.24 -0.26 30.45
C GLU A 263 7.51 -0.44 29.60
N TYR A 264 7.40 -0.78 28.29
CA TYR A 264 8.56 -0.96 27.42
C TYR A 264 9.32 0.36 27.22
N GLU A 265 10.65 0.29 27.29
CA GLU A 265 11.52 1.46 27.16
C GLU A 265 11.83 1.79 25.69
N ASN A 266 11.94 0.76 24.85
CA ASN A 266 12.33 0.85 23.45
C ASN A 266 11.25 0.24 22.56
N ILE A 267 10.79 0.95 21.54
CA ILE A 267 9.75 0.54 20.62
C ILE A 267 10.29 0.54 19.20
N VAL A 268 10.18 -0.60 18.51
CA VAL A 268 10.53 -0.74 17.09
C VAL A 268 9.24 -1.06 16.34
N HIS A 269 8.77 -0.12 15.54
CA HIS A 269 7.57 -0.26 14.71
C HIS A 269 7.94 -0.41 13.25
N ILE A 270 7.39 -1.43 12.59
CA ILE A 270 7.51 -1.67 11.16
C ILE A 270 6.11 -1.77 10.58
N ASP A 271 5.77 -0.85 9.69
CA ASP A 271 4.53 -0.86 8.90
C ASP A 271 4.80 -1.49 7.53
N ILE A 272 4.03 -2.52 7.16
CA ILE A 272 4.30 -3.33 5.97
C ILE A 272 3.39 -2.89 4.83
N HIS A 273 4.03 -2.42 3.74
CA HIS A 273 3.41 -1.88 2.54
C HIS A 273 3.96 -2.51 1.26
N SER A 274 3.29 -2.27 0.13
CA SER A 274 3.75 -2.63 -1.20
C SER A 274 3.17 -1.70 -2.26
N GLY A 275 3.83 -1.61 -3.41
CA GLY A 275 3.34 -0.84 -4.57
C GLY A 275 4.29 0.24 -5.06
N TYR A 276 5.22 0.69 -4.23
CA TYR A 276 6.20 1.72 -4.56
C TYR A 276 7.63 1.22 -4.39
N GLY A 277 8.54 1.71 -5.22
CA GLY A 277 9.95 1.38 -5.18
C GLY A 277 10.41 0.50 -6.34
N PRO A 278 11.74 0.25 -6.43
CA PRO A 278 12.32 -0.52 -7.52
C PRO A 278 11.82 -1.97 -7.47
N ARG A 279 11.41 -2.51 -8.63
CA ARG A 279 10.92 -3.89 -8.71
C ARG A 279 11.95 -4.88 -8.17
N TYR A 280 11.49 -5.91 -7.49
CA TYR A 280 12.27 -6.94 -6.79
C TYR A 280 13.10 -6.46 -5.59
N ASN A 281 12.86 -5.26 -5.09
CA ASN A 281 13.52 -4.78 -3.89
C ASN A 281 12.49 -4.26 -2.90
N MET A 282 12.73 -4.51 -1.63
CA MET A 282 12.01 -3.86 -0.56
C MET A 282 12.80 -2.60 -0.15
N VAL A 283 12.10 -1.51 0.09
CA VAL A 283 12.70 -0.26 0.55
C VAL A 283 12.34 -0.04 2.02
N ILE A 284 13.32 0.24 2.86
CA ILE A 284 13.11 0.80 4.19
C ILE A 284 12.86 2.30 4.00
N PHE A 285 11.63 2.74 4.19
CA PHE A 285 11.24 4.14 4.05
C PHE A 285 11.09 4.77 5.43
N ASN A 286 12.09 5.56 5.82
CA ASN A 286 12.10 6.17 7.13
C ASN A 286 11.19 7.41 7.21
N SER A 287 10.62 7.62 8.38
CA SER A 287 9.88 8.85 8.72
C SER A 287 10.77 10.08 8.58
N VAL A 288 10.16 11.24 8.26
CA VAL A 288 10.84 12.54 8.29
C VAL A 288 11.38 12.90 9.69
N TYR A 289 10.86 12.25 10.72
CA TYR A 289 11.29 12.43 12.13
C TYR A 289 12.43 11.49 12.53
N GLU A 290 12.82 10.49 11.71
CA GLU A 290 14.01 9.70 11.95
C GLU A 290 15.25 10.55 11.65
N THR A 291 16.21 10.54 12.56
CA THR A 291 17.40 11.40 12.50
C THR A 291 18.56 10.79 11.73
N MET A 292 18.54 9.46 11.54
CA MET A 292 19.58 8.78 10.77
C MET A 292 19.47 9.14 9.29
N THR A 293 20.61 9.50 8.71
CA THR A 293 20.76 9.69 7.27
C THR A 293 20.60 8.36 6.51
N GLU A 294 20.42 8.42 5.21
CA GLU A 294 20.38 7.24 4.35
C GLU A 294 21.65 6.37 4.53
N ALA A 295 22.82 6.99 4.52
CA ALA A 295 24.09 6.30 4.67
C ALA A 295 24.25 5.63 6.05
N GLU A 296 23.89 6.33 7.13
CA GLU A 296 23.92 5.79 8.49
C GLU A 296 22.93 4.62 8.65
N THR A 297 21.75 4.74 8.06
CA THR A 297 20.73 3.68 8.11
C THR A 297 21.20 2.43 7.35
N LYS A 298 21.77 2.58 6.16
CA LYS A 298 22.34 1.47 5.38
C LYS A 298 23.46 0.75 6.13
N GLU A 299 24.37 1.50 6.73
CA GLU A 299 25.47 0.95 7.53
C GLU A 299 24.95 0.21 8.77
N ALA A 300 24.02 0.84 9.51
CA ALA A 300 23.49 0.26 10.75
C ALA A 300 22.68 -1.01 10.52
N PHE A 301 21.89 -1.07 9.44
CA PHE A 301 20.99 -2.20 9.18
C PHE A 301 21.62 -3.25 8.24
N GLY A 302 22.74 -2.93 7.59
CA GLY A 302 23.33 -3.82 6.59
C GLY A 302 22.40 -4.08 5.42
N TYR A 303 21.61 -3.08 5.02
CA TYR A 303 20.61 -3.17 3.97
C TYR A 303 20.69 -1.96 3.02
N ASP A 304 20.75 -2.23 1.70
CA ASP A 304 21.13 -1.19 0.73
C ASP A 304 19.99 -0.29 0.26
N TYR A 305 18.73 -0.80 0.32
CA TYR A 305 17.56 -0.07 -0.19
C TYR A 305 16.89 0.69 0.94
N VAL A 306 17.33 1.92 1.15
CA VAL A 306 16.83 2.82 2.20
C VAL A 306 16.52 4.19 1.60
N ILE A 307 15.41 4.78 2.00
CA ILE A 307 15.05 6.18 1.76
C ILE A 307 14.90 6.86 3.12
N SER A 308 15.67 7.90 3.36
CA SER A 308 15.64 8.73 4.56
C SER A 308 15.44 10.20 4.18
N HIS A 309 15.27 11.08 5.17
CA HIS A 309 14.96 12.50 4.99
C HIS A 309 15.98 13.27 4.12
N ASP A 310 17.19 12.76 3.92
CA ASP A 310 18.24 13.32 3.08
C ASP A 310 18.36 12.66 1.69
N SER A 311 17.54 11.65 1.38
CA SER A 311 17.54 10.98 0.08
C SER A 311 16.94 11.86 -1.02
N GLU A 312 17.46 11.79 -2.24
CA GLU A 312 16.90 12.51 -3.40
C GLU A 312 15.46 12.05 -3.74
N SER A 313 15.15 10.79 -3.45
CA SER A 313 13.82 10.19 -3.67
C SER A 313 12.86 10.35 -2.48
N PHE A 314 13.30 11.05 -1.41
CA PHE A 314 12.45 11.26 -0.23
C PHE A 314 11.28 12.19 -0.57
N TYR A 315 10.10 11.83 -0.09
CA TYR A 315 8.92 12.70 -0.11
C TYR A 315 8.16 12.59 1.20
N ALA A 316 7.68 13.73 1.69
CA ALA A 316 6.82 13.75 2.87
C ALA A 316 5.35 13.61 2.47
N THR A 317 4.65 12.73 3.18
CA THR A 317 3.19 12.58 3.06
C THR A 317 2.47 13.29 4.20
N THR A 318 1.19 13.53 4.05
CA THR A 318 0.38 14.06 5.15
C THR A 318 -0.50 12.96 5.71
N GLY A 319 -0.49 12.76 7.04
CA GLY A 319 -1.33 11.79 7.70
C GLY A 319 -0.87 10.33 7.56
N ASP A 320 0.43 10.14 7.52
CA ASP A 320 1.14 8.87 7.50
C ASP A 320 1.22 8.24 8.91
N THR A 321 1.21 6.91 8.99
CA THR A 321 1.26 6.15 10.25
C THR A 321 2.55 6.34 11.00
N THR A 322 3.70 6.29 10.30
CA THR A 322 5.03 6.34 10.92
C THR A 322 5.32 7.72 11.47
N ASP A 323 5.02 8.77 10.71
CA ASP A 323 5.13 10.16 11.14
C ASP A 323 4.20 10.47 12.32
N TYR A 324 2.97 9.94 12.28
CA TYR A 324 2.04 10.11 13.39
C TYR A 324 2.59 9.52 14.68
N PHE A 325 3.22 8.34 14.64
CA PHE A 325 3.74 7.70 15.84
C PHE A 325 4.87 8.52 16.48
N TYR A 326 5.79 9.07 15.69
CA TYR A 326 6.81 9.99 16.19
C TYR A 326 6.20 11.26 16.80
N ARG A 327 5.25 11.88 16.10
CA ARG A 327 4.57 13.09 16.59
C ARG A 327 3.77 12.86 17.87
N LEU A 328 3.17 11.68 18.01
CA LEU A 328 2.48 11.28 19.23
C LEU A 328 3.48 11.13 20.38
N ALA A 329 4.62 10.48 20.15
CA ALA A 329 5.68 10.33 21.13
C ALA A 329 6.21 11.71 21.60
N GLU A 330 6.48 12.60 20.66
CA GLU A 330 6.89 13.98 20.95
C GLU A 330 5.84 14.73 21.78
N SER A 331 4.56 14.63 21.40
CA SER A 331 3.45 15.30 22.09
C SER A 331 3.27 14.84 23.54
N LYS A 332 3.64 13.60 23.84
CA LYS A 332 3.64 13.03 25.19
C LYS A 332 4.89 13.34 26.00
N ASN A 333 5.89 13.92 25.37
CA ASN A 333 7.20 14.17 25.99
C ASN A 333 7.73 12.91 26.71
N THR A 334 7.65 11.77 26.04
CA THR A 334 8.08 10.47 26.57
C THR A 334 9.60 10.32 26.51
N ASP A 335 10.18 9.63 27.49
CA ASP A 335 11.61 9.24 27.50
C ASP A 335 11.87 7.93 26.71
N LYS A 336 10.81 7.34 26.10
CA LYS A 336 10.94 6.10 25.34
C LYS A 336 11.70 6.34 24.03
N GLU A 337 12.51 5.36 23.67
CA GLU A 337 13.11 5.34 22.34
C GLU A 337 12.13 4.74 21.36
N LEU A 338 11.87 5.45 20.29
CA LEU A 338 10.99 5.02 19.20
C LEU A 338 11.77 4.99 17.89
N PHE A 339 11.70 3.85 17.21
CA PHE A 339 12.01 3.73 15.79
C PHE A 339 10.75 3.28 15.08
N SER A 340 10.28 4.05 14.09
CA SER A 340 9.07 3.74 13.31
C SER A 340 9.39 3.92 11.83
N THR A 341 9.22 2.87 11.04
CA THR A 341 9.56 2.86 9.62
C THR A 341 8.54 2.08 8.81
N CYS A 342 8.49 2.34 7.51
CA CYS A 342 7.73 1.57 6.54
C CYS A 342 8.66 0.62 5.78
N PHE A 343 8.23 -0.63 5.59
CA PHE A 343 8.82 -1.58 4.67
C PHE A 343 7.95 -1.63 3.41
N GLU A 344 8.47 -1.08 2.32
CA GLU A 344 7.73 -0.91 1.08
C GLU A 344 8.26 -1.85 -0.01
N PHE A 345 7.46 -2.84 -0.41
CA PHE A 345 7.85 -3.79 -1.45
C PHE A 345 7.59 -3.22 -2.84
N GLY A 346 8.67 -2.97 -3.59
CA GLY A 346 8.60 -2.51 -4.98
C GLY A 346 8.01 -3.58 -5.91
N THR A 347 7.00 -3.21 -6.67
CA THR A 347 6.20 -4.15 -7.48
C THR A 347 6.42 -4.01 -8.97
N ILE A 348 5.91 -2.93 -9.58
CA ILE A 348 6.04 -2.71 -11.02
C ILE A 348 7.31 -1.94 -11.39
N GLY A 349 7.89 -1.19 -10.46
CA GLY A 349 9.09 -0.36 -10.59
C GLY A 349 8.86 1.08 -10.17
N ASP A 350 9.91 1.89 -10.26
CA ASP A 350 9.94 3.31 -9.86
C ASP A 350 10.44 4.23 -10.98
N GLU A 351 10.66 3.69 -12.18
CA GLU A 351 10.96 4.52 -13.35
C GLU A 351 9.73 5.34 -13.77
N PHE A 352 9.95 6.37 -14.57
CA PHE A 352 8.90 7.29 -15.02
C PHE A 352 7.65 6.59 -15.58
N MET A 353 7.83 5.57 -16.41
CA MET A 353 6.69 4.83 -16.97
C MET A 353 5.98 3.95 -15.95
N ASP A 354 6.71 3.43 -14.98
CA ASP A 354 6.16 2.61 -13.90
C ASP A 354 5.29 3.46 -12.97
N THR A 355 5.74 4.67 -12.64
CA THR A 355 4.96 5.65 -11.88
C THR A 355 3.65 6.03 -12.60
N ILE A 356 3.69 6.20 -13.91
CA ILE A 356 2.48 6.45 -14.73
C ILE A 356 1.53 5.25 -14.69
N LEU A 357 2.05 4.03 -14.77
CA LEU A 357 1.23 2.81 -14.69
C LEU A 357 0.60 2.64 -13.32
N SER A 358 1.35 2.90 -12.23
CA SER A 358 0.83 2.89 -10.87
C SER A 358 -0.33 3.87 -10.70
N LEU A 359 -0.15 5.12 -11.15
CA LEU A 359 -1.21 6.12 -11.15
C LEU A 359 -2.43 5.66 -11.96
N LYS A 360 -2.20 5.16 -13.17
CA LYS A 360 -3.29 4.67 -14.03
C LYS A 360 -4.10 3.57 -13.36
N TYR A 361 -3.44 2.58 -12.79
CA TYR A 361 -4.11 1.44 -12.16
C TYR A 361 -4.91 1.87 -10.93
N THR A 362 -4.39 2.83 -10.17
CA THR A 362 -5.09 3.40 -9.01
C THR A 362 -6.33 4.20 -9.43
N VAL A 363 -6.21 5.05 -10.46
CA VAL A 363 -7.36 5.82 -11.01
C VAL A 363 -8.39 4.90 -11.64
N ASP A 364 -7.96 3.87 -12.36
CA ASP A 364 -8.86 2.93 -13.03
C ASP A 364 -9.66 2.07 -12.02
N GLU A 365 -9.02 1.62 -10.94
CA GLU A 365 -9.69 0.90 -9.86
C GLU A 365 -10.73 1.79 -9.19
N ASN A 366 -10.33 2.99 -8.74
CA ASN A 366 -11.25 3.92 -8.08
C ASN A 366 -12.43 4.31 -8.97
N ARG A 367 -12.18 4.54 -10.27
CA ARG A 367 -13.24 4.76 -11.25
C ARG A 367 -14.17 3.57 -11.39
N ALA A 368 -13.64 2.34 -11.47
CA ALA A 368 -14.43 1.12 -11.59
C ALA A 368 -15.28 0.84 -10.35
N TYR A 369 -14.81 1.25 -9.18
CA TYR A 369 -15.56 1.20 -7.93
C TYR A 369 -16.82 2.09 -7.97
N TRP A 370 -16.66 3.36 -8.34
CA TRP A 370 -17.78 4.31 -8.42
C TRP A 370 -18.68 4.09 -9.64
N TYR A 371 -18.11 3.61 -10.73
CA TYR A 371 -18.80 3.36 -12.00
C TYR A 371 -18.57 1.91 -12.45
N PRO A 372 -19.34 0.95 -11.91
CA PRO A 372 -19.09 -0.47 -12.11
C PRO A 372 -18.86 -0.85 -13.58
N THR A 373 -17.67 -1.34 -13.84
CA THR A 373 -17.16 -1.75 -15.14
C THR A 373 -17.39 -3.25 -15.32
N VAL A 374 -17.56 -3.72 -16.54
CA VAL A 374 -17.88 -5.12 -16.84
C VAL A 374 -17.05 -5.68 -18.00
N GLY A 375 -17.00 -7.00 -18.13
CA GLY A 375 -16.35 -7.70 -19.23
C GLY A 375 -14.84 -7.53 -19.23
N THR A 376 -14.24 -7.46 -20.42
CA THR A 376 -12.78 -7.39 -20.61
C THR A 376 -12.16 -6.19 -19.89
N ALA A 377 -12.83 -5.04 -19.86
CA ALA A 377 -12.31 -3.86 -19.18
C ALA A 377 -12.22 -4.07 -17.66
N ALA A 378 -13.23 -4.70 -17.05
CA ALA A 378 -13.18 -5.04 -15.63
C ALA A 378 -12.02 -6.01 -15.32
N ALA A 379 -11.85 -7.05 -16.15
CA ALA A 379 -10.76 -8.01 -15.97
C ALA A 379 -9.39 -7.34 -16.05
N VAL A 380 -9.19 -6.41 -17.00
CA VAL A 380 -7.94 -5.65 -17.13
C VAL A 380 -7.68 -4.80 -15.89
N VAL A 381 -8.68 -4.06 -15.41
CA VAL A 381 -8.55 -3.21 -14.22
C VAL A 381 -8.18 -4.06 -13.01
N THR A 382 -8.92 -5.15 -12.76
CA THR A 382 -8.68 -6.04 -11.61
C THR A 382 -7.28 -6.66 -11.67
N GLN A 383 -6.86 -7.19 -12.83
CA GLN A 383 -5.55 -7.83 -12.98
C GLN A 383 -4.40 -6.84 -12.78
N ASN A 384 -4.47 -5.67 -13.43
CA ASN A 384 -3.44 -4.65 -13.30
C ASN A 384 -3.32 -4.13 -11.85
N TYR A 385 -4.46 -3.92 -11.19
CA TYR A 385 -4.48 -3.44 -9.81
C TYR A 385 -3.98 -4.51 -8.82
N TYR A 386 -4.30 -5.77 -9.05
CA TYR A 386 -3.79 -6.88 -8.27
C TYR A 386 -2.25 -6.96 -8.36
N GLU A 387 -1.71 -6.95 -9.59
CA GLU A 387 -0.26 -6.99 -9.84
C GLU A 387 0.47 -5.71 -9.38
N LEU A 388 -0.24 -4.59 -9.21
CA LEU A 388 0.32 -3.37 -8.64
C LEU A 388 0.74 -3.54 -7.18
N PHE A 389 0.01 -4.33 -6.39
CA PHE A 389 0.26 -4.47 -4.96
C PHE A 389 0.70 -5.87 -4.53
N TYR A 390 0.33 -6.89 -5.30
CA TYR A 390 0.56 -8.29 -4.92
C TYR A 390 0.94 -9.16 -6.11
N PRO A 391 2.11 -8.93 -6.72
CA PRO A 391 2.56 -9.67 -7.88
C PRO A 391 2.49 -11.18 -7.71
N THR A 392 2.08 -11.87 -8.79
CA THR A 392 1.99 -13.33 -8.83
C THR A 392 3.30 -14.00 -9.23
N GLU A 393 4.26 -13.24 -9.70
CA GLU A 393 5.54 -13.73 -10.17
C GLU A 393 6.36 -14.37 -9.05
N LYS A 394 6.80 -15.62 -9.26
CA LYS A 394 7.56 -16.41 -8.30
C LYS A 394 8.83 -15.70 -7.84
N GLU A 395 9.62 -15.17 -8.79
CA GLU A 395 10.88 -14.47 -8.49
C GLU A 395 10.66 -13.27 -7.56
N TRP A 396 9.59 -12.49 -7.80
CA TRP A 396 9.21 -11.39 -6.93
C TRP A 396 8.88 -11.89 -5.51
N ARG A 397 8.07 -12.95 -5.41
CA ARG A 397 7.63 -13.53 -4.14
C ARG A 397 8.77 -14.10 -3.31
N GLU A 398 9.70 -14.80 -3.95
CA GLU A 398 10.91 -15.33 -3.29
C GLU A 398 11.81 -14.16 -2.80
N LYS A 399 11.96 -13.12 -3.63
CA LYS A 399 12.80 -11.96 -3.28
C LYS A 399 12.21 -11.13 -2.14
N THR A 400 10.90 -10.96 -2.08
CA THR A 400 10.26 -10.25 -0.96
C THR A 400 10.51 -10.94 0.38
N ILE A 401 10.51 -12.26 0.42
CA ILE A 401 10.81 -13.05 1.63
C ILE A 401 12.26 -12.82 2.07
N GLU A 402 13.21 -12.91 1.13
CA GLU A 402 14.64 -12.68 1.40
C GLU A 402 14.90 -11.28 1.94
N ASP A 403 14.34 -10.26 1.28
CA ASP A 403 14.51 -8.85 1.65
C ASP A 403 13.91 -8.56 3.02
N PHE A 404 12.68 -9.02 3.26
CA PHE A 404 12.03 -8.84 4.57
C PHE A 404 12.86 -9.41 5.70
N LYS A 405 13.38 -10.64 5.53
CA LYS A 405 14.21 -11.28 6.54
C LYS A 405 15.46 -10.46 6.80
N THR A 406 16.23 -10.14 5.75
CA THR A 406 17.49 -9.41 5.85
C THR A 406 17.29 -8.04 6.51
N ALA A 407 16.30 -7.28 6.04
CA ALA A 407 16.05 -5.94 6.56
C ALA A 407 15.52 -5.97 8.01
N THR A 408 14.62 -6.91 8.33
CA THR A 408 14.09 -7.04 9.70
C THR A 408 15.20 -7.43 10.67
N GLU A 409 16.04 -8.42 10.34
CA GLU A 409 17.20 -8.78 11.17
C GLU A 409 18.14 -7.59 11.35
N GLY A 410 18.43 -6.82 10.30
CA GLY A 410 19.25 -5.62 10.37
C GLY A 410 18.68 -4.55 11.29
N VAL A 411 17.39 -4.23 11.14
CA VAL A 411 16.69 -3.27 12.00
C VAL A 411 16.69 -3.73 13.45
N LEU A 412 16.32 -4.98 13.73
CA LEU A 412 16.24 -5.49 15.10
C LEU A 412 17.61 -5.55 15.76
N ASN A 413 18.67 -5.96 15.05
CA ASN A 413 20.04 -5.95 15.58
C ASN A 413 20.55 -4.55 15.93
N ALA A 414 20.14 -3.53 15.16
CA ALA A 414 20.57 -2.16 15.40
C ALA A 414 19.73 -1.43 16.44
N LYS A 415 18.43 -1.75 16.56
CA LYS A 415 17.49 -0.96 17.37
C LYS A 415 17.05 -1.64 18.66
N LEU A 416 17.16 -2.96 18.81
CA LEU A 416 16.92 -3.63 20.11
C LEU A 416 18.12 -3.43 21.05
N LYS A 417 17.83 -3.35 22.35
CA LYS A 417 18.83 -3.03 23.39
C LYS A 417 19.04 -4.15 24.39
#